data_10783b1cff925c427d9a8e8557abc8e7
#
_entry.id   10783b1cff925c427d9a8e8557abc8e7
#
_cell.length_a   1.000
_cell.length_b   1.000
_cell.length_c   1.000
_cell.angle_alpha   90.00
_cell.angle_beta   90.00
_cell.angle_gamma   90.00
#
_symmetry.space_group_name_H-M   'P 1'
#
loop_
_entity.id
_entity.type
_entity.pdbx_description
1 polymer ?
#
loop_
_entity_poly.entity_id
_entity_poly.type
_entity_poly.pdbx_seq_one_letter_code
_entity_poly.pdbx_strand_id
1 'polypeptide(L)'
;MSCLVLINVFMTTAFAAVPSPEVYTSIEQKSNLCDKSVSYSIGKEQSYARRGRFFDSADVAISDEGNGDIGVSAHAYLRKPVKEMYISLYLDRYNQEKDAWQQVDYVDFEYTPEDYPDGVDDQSVEVIFKNQKKGYYYRIRGAFSAGDDDWYEGFGPTTDGIWIE
;
A
#
# COMPACT_ATOMS: atom_id res chain seq x y z
N MET A 1 16.10 31.91 53.94
CA MET A 1 16.68 31.41 52.67
C MET A 1 15.62 30.54 52.03
N SER A 2 14.99 31.06 50.97
CA SER A 2 13.96 30.30 50.19
C SER A 2 14.62 29.67 49.00
N CYS A 3 14.55 28.33 48.90
CA CYS A 3 15.12 27.56 47.81
C CYS A 3 14.06 27.44 46.72
N LEU A 4 14.24 28.14 45.60
CA LEU A 4 13.37 28.06 44.44
C LEU A 4 13.80 26.85 43.59
N VAL A 5 13.01 25.78 43.60
CA VAL A 5 13.21 24.60 42.76
C VAL A 5 12.59 24.88 41.39
N LEU A 6 13.42 25.12 40.38
CA LEU A 6 12.99 25.21 38.98
C LEU A 6 12.77 23.80 38.41
N ILE A 7 11.50 23.42 38.28
CA ILE A 7 11.12 22.18 37.54
C ILE A 7 11.12 22.50 36.06
N ASN A 8 12.14 22.01 35.34
CA ASN A 8 12.13 21.99 33.89
C ASN A 8 11.23 20.85 33.39
N VAL A 9 10.03 21.20 32.93
CA VAL A 9 9.14 20.26 32.23
C VAL A 9 9.64 20.20 30.79
N PHE A 10 10.35 19.14 30.46
CA PHE A 10 10.63 18.81 29.04
C PHE A 10 9.34 18.27 28.43
N MET A 11 8.66 19.07 27.62
CA MET A 11 7.61 18.57 26.75
C MET A 11 8.27 17.79 25.61
N THR A 12 8.26 16.46 25.70
CA THR A 12 8.56 15.61 24.55
C THR A 12 7.33 15.63 23.65
N THR A 13 7.44 16.29 22.51
CA THR A 13 6.46 16.16 21.43
C THR A 13 6.64 14.75 20.84
N ALA A 14 5.71 13.86 21.13
CA ALA A 14 5.62 12.58 20.43
C ALA A 14 4.99 12.86 19.06
N PHE A 15 5.78 12.76 18.00
CA PHE A 15 5.23 12.70 16.65
C PHE A 15 4.64 11.31 16.43
N ALA A 16 3.49 11.23 15.76
CA ALA A 16 2.97 9.95 15.30
C ALA A 16 3.98 9.38 14.29
N ALA A 17 4.44 8.16 14.54
CA ALA A 17 5.32 7.49 13.58
C ALA A 17 4.48 6.91 12.44
N VAL A 18 4.98 7.01 11.20
CA VAL A 18 4.38 6.34 10.03
C VAL A 18 4.28 4.84 10.34
N PRO A 19 3.07 4.25 10.32
CA PRO A 19 2.93 2.82 10.53
C PRO A 19 3.64 2.02 9.46
N SER A 20 4.25 0.89 9.86
CA SER A 20 4.85 -0.05 8.90
C SER A 20 3.79 -0.60 7.93
N PRO A 21 4.10 -0.76 6.62
CA PRO A 21 3.16 -1.29 5.62
C PRO A 21 2.52 -2.62 5.99
N GLU A 22 3.22 -3.49 6.74
CA GLU A 22 2.71 -4.79 7.20
C GLU A 22 1.50 -4.68 8.13
N VAL A 23 1.24 -3.50 8.70
CA VAL A 23 0.02 -3.24 9.50
C VAL A 23 -1.21 -3.25 8.60
N TYR A 24 -1.06 -2.87 7.33
CA TYR A 24 -2.18 -2.72 6.40
C TYR A 24 -2.33 -3.87 5.42
N THR A 25 -1.29 -4.66 5.16
CA THR A 25 -1.35 -5.81 4.26
C THR A 25 -0.49 -6.96 4.76
N SER A 26 -0.88 -8.19 4.45
CA SER A 26 -0.15 -9.42 4.84
C SER A 26 -0.06 -10.38 3.68
N ILE A 27 1.06 -11.10 3.58
CA ILE A 27 1.23 -12.18 2.60
C ILE A 27 0.25 -13.34 2.83
N GLU A 28 -0.27 -13.47 4.04
CA GLU A 28 -1.30 -14.44 4.45
C GLU A 28 -2.71 -14.06 3.94
N GLN A 29 -2.88 -12.86 3.39
CA GLN A 29 -4.16 -12.39 2.85
C GLN A 29 -4.59 -13.32 1.72
N LYS A 30 -5.86 -13.77 1.76
CA LYS A 30 -6.38 -14.72 0.78
C LYS A 30 -6.61 -14.05 -0.57
N SER A 31 -6.30 -14.78 -1.64
CA SER A 31 -6.61 -14.46 -3.03
C SER A 31 -6.97 -15.73 -3.77
N ASN A 32 -7.89 -15.65 -4.71
CA ASN A 32 -8.19 -16.76 -5.59
C ASN A 32 -7.13 -16.86 -6.70
N LEU A 33 -6.98 -18.03 -7.31
CA LEU A 33 -6.25 -18.19 -8.55
C LEU A 33 -7.27 -18.07 -9.69
N CYS A 34 -7.12 -17.08 -10.54
CA CYS A 34 -7.99 -16.89 -11.70
C CYS A 34 -7.82 -18.04 -12.72
N ASP A 35 -8.78 -18.20 -13.63
CA ASP A 35 -8.56 -19.02 -14.83
C ASP A 35 -7.35 -18.48 -15.61
N LYS A 36 -6.56 -19.36 -16.22
CA LYS A 36 -5.33 -19.01 -16.94
C LYS A 36 -5.56 -18.09 -18.16
N SER A 37 -6.78 -17.99 -18.64
CA SER A 37 -7.17 -17.06 -19.71
C SER A 37 -7.40 -15.62 -19.22
N VAL A 38 -7.42 -15.41 -17.89
CA VAL A 38 -7.61 -14.11 -17.29
C VAL A 38 -6.26 -13.40 -17.18
N SER A 39 -6.10 -12.30 -17.89
CA SER A 39 -4.87 -11.52 -17.95
C SER A 39 -4.91 -10.26 -17.05
N TYR A 40 -5.97 -10.07 -16.25
CA TYR A 40 -6.17 -8.85 -15.45
C TYR A 40 -6.98 -9.13 -14.20
N SER A 41 -6.63 -8.48 -13.09
CA SER A 41 -7.40 -8.54 -11.84
C SER A 41 -7.34 -7.21 -11.09
N ILE A 42 -8.42 -6.86 -10.38
CA ILE A 42 -8.51 -5.67 -9.53
C ILE A 42 -8.83 -6.08 -8.10
N GLY A 43 -8.05 -5.56 -7.17
CA GLY A 43 -8.36 -5.54 -5.75
C GLY A 43 -8.85 -4.15 -5.34
N LYS A 44 -10.01 -4.09 -4.67
CA LYS A 44 -10.58 -2.83 -4.16
C LYS A 44 -10.88 -2.95 -2.69
N GLU A 45 -10.53 -1.91 -1.97
CA GLU A 45 -10.90 -1.78 -0.57
C GLU A 45 -11.49 -0.40 -0.34
N GLN A 46 -12.63 -0.38 0.35
CA GLN A 46 -13.27 0.86 0.78
C GLN A 46 -13.01 1.05 2.27
N SER A 47 -12.79 2.27 2.69
CA SER A 47 -12.74 2.59 4.10
C SER A 47 -14.07 2.22 4.75
N TYR A 48 -14.14 1.04 5.40
CA TYR A 48 -15.32 0.57 6.12
C TYR A 48 -15.60 1.37 7.40
N ALA A 49 -14.63 2.15 7.83
CA ALA A 49 -14.87 3.09 8.91
C ALA A 49 -15.80 4.18 8.37
N ARG A 50 -17.08 4.15 8.77
CA ARG A 50 -18.03 5.28 8.62
C ARG A 50 -17.44 6.63 9.09
N ARG A 51 -16.15 6.65 9.48
CA ARG A 51 -15.36 7.74 10.04
C ARG A 51 -13.91 7.73 9.57
N GLY A 52 -13.59 7.12 8.42
CA GLY A 52 -12.27 7.31 7.81
C GLY A 52 -12.00 8.81 7.64
N ARG A 53 -10.85 9.25 8.10
CA ARG A 53 -10.49 10.68 8.09
C ARG A 53 -10.02 11.13 6.73
N PHE A 54 -9.21 10.28 6.11
CA PHE A 54 -8.41 10.65 4.96
C PHE A 54 -8.86 9.96 3.69
N PHE A 55 -8.97 8.62 3.71
CA PHE A 55 -9.33 7.85 2.53
C PHE A 55 -10.85 7.71 2.33
N ASP A 56 -11.27 7.76 1.07
CA ASP A 56 -12.55 7.23 0.61
C ASP A 56 -12.40 5.77 0.19
N SER A 57 -11.40 5.48 -0.65
CA SER A 57 -11.07 4.13 -1.12
C SER A 57 -9.65 4.07 -1.67
N ALA A 58 -9.17 2.84 -1.92
CA ALA A 58 -8.03 2.58 -2.78
C ALA A 58 -8.27 1.34 -3.62
N ASP A 59 -7.60 1.27 -4.76
CA ASP A 59 -7.56 0.06 -5.58
C ASP A 59 -6.15 -0.21 -6.11
N VAL A 60 -5.92 -1.48 -6.41
CA VAL A 60 -4.74 -1.96 -7.12
C VAL A 60 -5.19 -2.85 -8.26
N ALA A 61 -4.46 -2.83 -9.36
CA ALA A 61 -4.70 -3.73 -10.47
C ALA A 61 -3.40 -4.39 -10.92
N ILE A 62 -3.52 -5.60 -11.45
CA ILE A 62 -2.42 -6.37 -12.03
C ILE A 62 -2.82 -6.81 -13.44
N SER A 63 -1.89 -6.72 -14.40
CA SER A 63 -2.07 -7.14 -15.79
C SER A 63 -0.86 -7.90 -16.32
N ASP A 64 -1.10 -8.88 -17.22
CA ASP A 64 -0.07 -9.52 -18.00
C ASP A 64 0.25 -8.65 -19.23
N GLU A 65 1.44 -8.07 -19.27
CA GLU A 65 1.93 -7.26 -20.39
C GLU A 65 2.69 -8.10 -21.44
N GLY A 66 2.74 -9.41 -21.22
CA GLY A 66 3.45 -10.35 -22.07
C GLY A 66 4.95 -10.45 -21.76
N ASN A 67 5.57 -11.52 -22.24
CA ASN A 67 7.00 -11.81 -22.07
C ASN A 67 7.49 -11.90 -20.62
N GLY A 68 6.59 -12.07 -19.66
CA GLY A 68 6.90 -12.05 -18.22
C GLY A 68 6.96 -10.65 -17.61
N ASP A 69 6.53 -9.63 -18.32
CA ASP A 69 6.35 -8.30 -17.77
C ASP A 69 4.94 -8.19 -17.14
N ILE A 70 4.86 -7.63 -15.96
CA ILE A 70 3.64 -7.50 -15.17
C ILE A 70 3.37 -6.01 -14.94
N GLY A 71 2.26 -5.52 -15.51
CA GLY A 71 1.76 -4.18 -15.28
C GLY A 71 1.00 -4.11 -13.95
N VAL A 72 1.23 -3.04 -13.22
CA VAL A 72 0.52 -2.75 -11.96
C VAL A 72 0.12 -1.29 -11.93
N SER A 73 -1.13 -1.03 -11.58
CA SER A 73 -1.60 0.31 -11.25
C SER A 73 -2.18 0.34 -9.84
N ALA A 74 -2.09 1.49 -9.19
CA ALA A 74 -2.67 1.71 -7.88
C ALA A 74 -3.23 3.14 -7.79
N HIS A 75 -4.40 3.27 -7.14
CA HIS A 75 -5.07 4.55 -6.95
C HIS A 75 -5.47 4.72 -5.50
N ALA A 76 -5.16 5.89 -4.94
CA ALA A 76 -5.60 6.33 -3.63
C ALA A 76 -6.58 7.50 -3.81
N TYR A 77 -7.80 7.33 -3.31
CA TYR A 77 -8.85 8.36 -3.34
C TYR A 77 -9.01 8.95 -1.94
N LEU A 78 -8.73 10.24 -1.82
CA LEU A 78 -8.77 10.97 -0.56
C LEU A 78 -10.06 11.78 -0.43
N ARG A 79 -10.53 11.95 0.79
CA ARG A 79 -11.68 12.82 1.11
C ARG A 79 -11.30 14.29 1.19
N LYS A 80 -10.04 14.56 1.40
CA LYS A 80 -9.43 15.89 1.53
C LYS A 80 -7.92 15.75 1.39
N PRO A 81 -7.21 16.81 1.05
CA PRO A 81 -5.75 16.81 1.08
C PRO A 81 -5.20 16.38 2.44
N VAL A 82 -4.14 15.59 2.44
CA VAL A 82 -3.42 15.11 3.62
C VAL A 82 -2.02 15.71 3.67
N LYS A 83 -1.37 15.65 4.83
CA LYS A 83 -0.01 16.15 4.96
C LYS A 83 0.98 15.26 4.23
N GLU A 84 0.81 13.94 4.34
CA GLU A 84 1.69 12.97 3.71
C GLU A 84 0.94 11.68 3.40
N MET A 85 1.44 10.95 2.39
CA MET A 85 0.88 9.66 1.98
C MET A 85 1.99 8.72 1.50
N TYR A 86 1.78 7.41 1.73
CA TYR A 86 2.69 6.34 1.36
C TYR A 86 1.92 5.24 0.65
N ILE A 87 2.47 4.74 -0.45
CA ILE A 87 1.93 3.62 -1.22
C ILE A 87 3.05 2.60 -1.39
N SER A 88 2.86 1.40 -0.86
CA SER A 88 3.76 0.26 -1.08
C SER A 88 3.04 -0.81 -1.89
N LEU A 89 3.68 -1.29 -2.94
CA LEU A 89 3.15 -2.34 -3.81
C LEU A 89 4.06 -3.57 -3.73
N TYR A 90 3.50 -4.70 -3.31
CA TYR A 90 4.20 -5.98 -3.15
C TYR A 90 3.75 -6.96 -4.21
N LEU A 91 4.67 -7.39 -5.07
CA LEU A 91 4.43 -8.46 -6.03
C LEU A 91 4.66 -9.81 -5.36
N ASP A 92 3.61 -10.61 -5.26
CA ASP A 92 3.68 -11.97 -4.74
C ASP A 92 3.56 -12.99 -5.88
N ARG A 93 4.34 -14.07 -5.78
CA ARG A 93 4.25 -15.25 -6.65
C ARG A 93 3.75 -16.45 -5.86
N TYR A 94 2.81 -17.18 -6.43
CA TYR A 94 2.25 -18.37 -5.80
C TYR A 94 3.19 -19.58 -5.92
N ASN A 95 3.47 -20.20 -4.81
CA ASN A 95 4.20 -21.46 -4.73
C ASN A 95 3.22 -22.61 -4.59
N GLN A 96 3.03 -23.39 -5.66
CA GLN A 96 2.07 -24.50 -5.70
C GLN A 96 2.44 -25.65 -4.74
N GLU A 97 3.73 -25.90 -4.49
CA GLU A 97 4.18 -26.98 -3.61
C GLU A 97 3.86 -26.67 -2.14
N LYS A 98 3.90 -25.40 -1.77
CA LYS A 98 3.66 -24.92 -0.40
C LYS A 98 2.24 -24.43 -0.18
N ASP A 99 1.44 -24.35 -1.24
CA ASP A 99 0.11 -23.72 -1.24
C ASP A 99 0.13 -22.32 -0.58
N ALA A 100 1.11 -21.50 -0.98
CA ALA A 100 1.37 -20.22 -0.30
C ALA A 100 1.91 -19.17 -1.27
N TRP A 101 1.59 -17.92 -0.99
CA TRP A 101 2.17 -16.76 -1.65
C TRP A 101 3.58 -16.46 -1.11
N GLN A 102 4.44 -15.98 -1.98
CA GLN A 102 5.81 -15.55 -1.65
C GLN A 102 6.05 -14.19 -2.29
N GLN A 103 6.39 -13.20 -1.51
CA GLN A 103 6.80 -11.89 -2.04
C GLN A 103 8.10 -12.06 -2.84
N VAL A 104 8.12 -11.54 -4.06
CA VAL A 104 9.25 -11.65 -4.99
C VAL A 104 9.81 -10.29 -5.40
N ASP A 105 9.00 -9.23 -5.30
CA ASP A 105 9.43 -7.87 -5.63
C ASP A 105 8.57 -6.85 -4.86
N TYR A 106 8.98 -5.58 -4.83
CA TYR A 106 8.19 -4.49 -4.27
C TYR A 106 8.66 -3.13 -4.79
N VAL A 107 7.81 -2.11 -4.63
CA VAL A 107 8.14 -0.71 -4.86
C VAL A 107 7.38 0.18 -3.88
N ASP A 108 8.02 1.24 -3.41
CA ASP A 108 7.47 2.22 -2.48
C ASP A 108 7.39 3.60 -3.16
N PHE A 109 6.32 4.34 -2.84
CA PHE A 109 6.10 5.72 -3.22
C PHE A 109 5.80 6.54 -1.96
N GLU A 110 6.51 7.65 -1.82
CA GLU A 110 6.39 8.56 -0.70
C GLU A 110 5.98 9.94 -1.21
N TYR A 111 4.97 10.52 -0.60
CA TYR A 111 4.46 11.85 -0.88
C TYR A 111 4.54 12.64 0.41
N THR A 112 5.52 13.50 0.54
CA THR A 112 5.87 14.19 1.78
C THR A 112 5.70 15.72 1.67
N PRO A 113 5.64 16.45 2.77
CA PRO A 113 5.55 17.91 2.73
C PRO A 113 6.71 18.63 2.04
N GLU A 114 7.86 17.94 1.85
CA GLU A 114 9.00 18.48 1.13
C GLU A 114 8.67 18.68 -0.36
N ASP A 115 7.98 17.68 -0.96
CA ASP A 115 7.58 17.70 -2.37
C ASP A 115 6.17 18.29 -2.55
N TYR A 116 5.31 18.21 -1.53
CA TYR A 116 3.90 18.61 -1.53
C TYR A 116 3.59 19.58 -0.37
N PRO A 117 4.12 20.81 -0.39
CA PRO A 117 3.97 21.76 0.72
C PRO A 117 2.52 22.21 0.98
N ASP A 118 1.66 22.13 -0.04
CA ASP A 118 0.23 22.50 0.05
C ASP A 118 -0.66 21.29 0.40
N GLY A 119 -0.06 20.13 0.65
CA GLY A 119 -0.73 18.86 0.92
C GLY A 119 -0.82 17.94 -0.30
N VAL A 120 -1.11 16.68 -0.03
CA VAL A 120 -1.22 15.59 -1.01
C VAL A 120 -2.69 15.32 -1.29
N ASP A 121 -3.10 15.43 -2.54
CA ASP A 121 -4.41 14.99 -3.06
C ASP A 121 -4.36 13.53 -3.53
N ASP A 122 -5.43 13.07 -4.21
CA ASP A 122 -5.51 11.76 -4.83
C ASP A 122 -4.24 11.44 -5.62
N GLN A 123 -3.75 10.21 -5.47
CA GLN A 123 -2.55 9.76 -6.18
C GLN A 123 -2.82 8.50 -6.99
N SER A 124 -2.12 8.44 -8.11
CA SER A 124 -2.12 7.27 -9.00
C SER A 124 -0.70 6.94 -9.39
N VAL A 125 -0.36 5.66 -9.34
CA VAL A 125 0.95 5.15 -9.75
C VAL A 125 0.78 3.99 -10.72
N GLU A 126 1.70 3.89 -11.67
CA GLU A 126 1.79 2.79 -12.63
C GLU A 126 3.23 2.31 -12.68
N VAL A 127 3.43 1.00 -12.59
CA VAL A 127 4.75 0.36 -12.67
C VAL A 127 4.70 -0.90 -13.50
N ILE A 128 5.85 -1.31 -14.03
CA ILE A 128 6.04 -2.59 -14.71
C ILE A 128 7.13 -3.37 -13.98
N PHE A 129 6.76 -4.48 -13.37
CA PHE A 129 7.71 -5.47 -12.84
C PHE A 129 8.20 -6.34 -14.02
N LYS A 130 9.40 -6.05 -14.50
CA LYS A 130 9.94 -6.67 -15.72
C LYS A 130 10.56 -8.04 -15.48
N ASN A 131 10.53 -8.88 -16.53
CA ASN A 131 11.24 -10.16 -16.60
C ASN A 131 10.86 -11.12 -15.45
N GLN A 132 9.60 -11.13 -15.05
CA GLN A 132 9.12 -12.06 -14.03
C GLN A 132 9.09 -13.49 -14.56
N LYS A 133 9.23 -14.45 -13.64
CA LYS A 133 9.31 -15.86 -13.98
C LYS A 133 7.98 -16.36 -14.55
N LYS A 134 7.98 -16.87 -15.77
CA LYS A 134 6.80 -17.39 -16.47
C LYS A 134 6.36 -18.74 -15.90
N GLY A 135 5.10 -19.10 -16.11
CA GLY A 135 4.55 -20.35 -15.61
C GLY A 135 4.13 -20.32 -14.14
N TYR A 136 3.80 -19.17 -13.61
CA TYR A 136 3.36 -18.97 -12.23
C TYR A 136 2.18 -18.00 -12.15
N TYR A 137 1.41 -18.10 -11.06
CA TYR A 137 0.45 -17.09 -10.67
C TYR A 137 1.14 -15.95 -9.93
N TYR A 138 0.70 -14.72 -10.21
CA TYR A 138 1.13 -13.51 -9.52
C TYR A 138 -0.07 -12.70 -9.06
N ARG A 139 0.08 -12.03 -7.93
CA ARG A 139 -0.87 -11.03 -7.42
C ARG A 139 -0.13 -9.79 -6.94
N ILE A 140 -0.86 -8.70 -6.81
CA ILE A 140 -0.36 -7.50 -6.14
C ILE A 140 -1.08 -7.28 -4.82
N ARG A 141 -0.34 -6.94 -3.77
CA ARG A 141 -0.86 -6.39 -2.52
C ARG A 141 -0.44 -4.94 -2.44
N GLY A 142 -1.40 -4.04 -2.17
CA GLY A 142 -1.12 -2.66 -1.84
C GLY A 142 -1.09 -2.45 -0.33
N ALA A 143 -0.27 -1.52 0.14
CA ALA A 143 -0.40 -0.91 1.45
C ALA A 143 -0.46 0.60 1.25
N PHE A 144 -1.57 1.19 1.64
CA PHE A 144 -1.80 2.62 1.54
C PHE A 144 -1.86 3.20 2.95
N SER A 145 -1.12 4.26 3.21
CA SER A 145 -1.28 5.03 4.44
C SER A 145 -1.22 6.52 4.16
N ALA A 146 -2.04 7.27 4.85
CA ALA A 146 -2.07 8.72 4.78
C ALA A 146 -2.24 9.31 6.18
N GLY A 147 -1.68 10.48 6.39
CA GLY A 147 -1.71 11.06 7.72
C GLY A 147 -1.45 12.54 7.79
N ASP A 148 -1.59 13.00 9.02
CA ASP A 148 -1.18 14.31 9.50
C ASP A 148 -0.22 14.15 10.71
N ASP A 149 0.10 15.22 11.43
CA ASP A 149 1.02 15.19 12.57
C ASP A 149 0.58 14.27 13.71
N ASP A 150 -0.71 13.99 13.84
CA ASP A 150 -1.31 13.33 14.99
C ASP A 150 -1.82 11.92 14.68
N TRP A 151 -2.11 11.63 13.41
CA TRP A 151 -2.86 10.43 13.06
C TRP A 151 -2.51 9.89 11.67
N TYR A 152 -2.43 8.55 11.58
CA TYR A 152 -2.36 7.81 10.30
C TYR A 152 -3.56 6.89 10.16
N GLU A 153 -4.01 6.75 8.92
CA GLU A 153 -5.04 5.81 8.49
C GLU A 153 -4.51 5.04 7.27
N GLY A 154 -4.88 3.77 7.16
CA GLY A 154 -4.49 2.99 5.98
C GLY A 154 -5.23 1.66 5.87
N PHE A 155 -5.06 1.01 4.74
CA PHE A 155 -5.58 -0.31 4.41
C PHE A 155 -4.84 -0.90 3.21
N GLY A 156 -5.16 -2.15 2.83
CA GLY A 156 -4.37 -2.90 1.86
C GLY A 156 -5.20 -3.74 0.90
N PRO A 157 -5.71 -3.17 -0.21
CA PRO A 157 -6.34 -3.96 -1.26
C PRO A 157 -5.37 -4.98 -1.86
N THR A 158 -5.91 -6.14 -2.21
CA THR A 158 -5.15 -7.24 -2.82
C THR A 158 -5.90 -7.79 -4.02
N THR A 159 -5.22 -8.05 -5.13
CA THR A 159 -5.81 -8.67 -6.32
C THR A 159 -5.95 -10.18 -6.17
N ASP A 160 -6.78 -10.80 -6.98
CA ASP A 160 -6.68 -12.21 -7.27
C ASP A 160 -5.44 -12.51 -8.13
N GLY A 161 -5.00 -13.76 -8.14
CA GLY A 161 -3.81 -14.19 -8.87
C GLY A 161 -4.08 -14.41 -10.35
N ILE A 162 -3.31 -13.80 -11.24
CA ILE A 162 -3.32 -14.04 -12.67
C ILE A 162 -2.14 -14.93 -13.08
N TRP A 163 -2.32 -15.72 -14.15
CA TRP A 163 -1.28 -16.58 -14.69
C TRP A 163 -0.41 -15.82 -15.69
N ILE A 164 0.92 -15.91 -15.55
CA ILE A 164 1.89 -15.28 -16.46
C ILE A 164 2.55 -16.37 -17.32
N GLU A 165 2.39 -16.24 -18.66
CA GLU A 165 2.94 -17.18 -19.67
C GLU A 165 4.33 -16.79 -20.19
#